data_2ba8d52792ea86342f3e4ba291a19baf
#
_entry.id   2ba8d52792ea86342f3e4ba291a19baf
#
_cell.length_a   1.000
_cell.length_b   1.000
_cell.length_c   1.000
_cell.angle_alpha   90.00
_cell.angle_beta   90.00
_cell.angle_gamma   90.00
#
_symmetry.space_group_name_H-M   'P 1'
#
loop_
_entity.id
_entity.type
_entity.pdbx_description
1 polymer ?
#
loop_
_entity_poly.entity_id
_entity_poly.type
_entity_poly.pdbx_seq_one_letter_code
_entity_poly.pdbx_strand_id
1 'polypeptide(L)' 'MPRKKKDGDKDKTLQIIVLITAILNLVKALIDLIIRLTK' A
#
# COMPACT_ATOMS: atom_id res chain seq x y z
N MET A 1 17.77 -7.86 13.81
CA MET A 1 17.83 -7.50 13.84
C MET A 1 17.75 -6.46 13.98
N PRO A 2 17.73 -5.94 14.00
CA PRO A 2 17.63 -5.02 14.01
C PRO A 2 18.22 -4.12 14.10
N ARG A 3 18.71 -3.51 14.09
CA ARG A 3 19.31 -2.88 14.18
C ARG A 3 19.32 -1.74 13.62
N LYS A 4 19.43 -1.21 13.00
CA LYS A 4 19.42 -0.28 12.40
C LYS A 4 18.50 0.60 12.72
N LYS A 5 18.27 1.30 13.31
CA LYS A 5 17.31 1.98 13.63
C LYS A 5 17.26 3.27 13.02
N LYS A 6 18.20 3.98 12.80
CA LYS A 6 18.18 5.19 12.21
C LYS A 6 17.67 5.11 10.87
N ASP A 7 18.22 4.40 10.02
CA ASP A 7 17.77 4.23 8.67
C ASP A 7 16.44 3.56 8.69
N GLY A 8 16.20 2.77 9.68
CA GLY A 8 14.97 2.06 9.79
C GLY A 8 13.77 2.97 9.75
N ASP A 9 13.88 4.13 10.34
CA ASP A 9 12.77 5.05 10.37
C ASP A 9 12.34 5.48 8.99
N LYS A 10 13.28 5.88 8.18
CA LYS A 10 12.96 6.28 6.85
C LYS A 10 12.42 5.13 6.06
N ASP A 11 13.07 3.99 6.14
CA ASP A 11 12.64 2.84 5.40
C ASP A 11 11.24 2.45 5.83
N LYS A 12 10.95 2.55 7.10
CA LYS A 12 9.65 2.19 7.59
C LYS A 12 8.60 3.11 7.01
N THR A 13 8.86 4.39 7.00
CA THR A 13 7.91 5.34 6.48
C THR A 13 7.62 5.06 5.01
N LEU A 14 8.66 4.80 4.24
CA LEU A 14 8.48 4.50 2.83
C LEU A 14 7.69 3.22 2.65
N GLN A 15 7.96 2.22 3.48
CA GLN A 15 7.25 0.96 3.40
C GLN A 15 5.77 1.16 3.68
N ILE A 16 5.46 1.96 4.68
CA ILE A 16 4.07 2.21 5.02
C ILE A 16 3.37 2.93 3.89
N ILE A 17 4.03 3.91 3.31
CA ILE A 17 3.44 4.66 2.21
C ILE A 17 3.17 3.74 1.03
N VAL A 18 4.12 2.87 0.72
CA VAL A 18 3.95 1.94 -0.39
C VAL A 18 2.80 0.98 -0.11
N LEU A 19 2.71 0.50 1.13
CA LEU A 19 1.65 -0.42 1.49
C LEU A 19 0.29 0.24 1.37
N ILE A 20 0.16 1.44 1.89
CA ILE A 20 -1.10 2.15 1.83
C ILE A 20 -1.49 2.40 0.38
N THR A 21 -0.53 2.81 -0.43
CA THR A 21 -0.81 3.07 -1.83
C THR A 21 -1.25 1.79 -2.54
N ALA A 22 -0.59 0.69 -2.23
CA ALA A 22 -0.93 -0.58 -2.85
C ALA A 22 -2.35 -1.00 -2.47
N ILE A 23 -2.70 -0.83 -1.20
CA ILE A 23 -4.03 -1.19 -0.74
C ILE A 23 -5.08 -0.32 -1.42
N LEU A 24 -4.82 0.97 -1.51
CA LEU A 24 -5.75 1.87 -2.16
C LEU A 24 -5.94 1.49 -3.62
N ASN A 25 -4.86 1.15 -4.29
CA ASN A 25 -4.96 0.73 -5.67
C ASN A 25 -5.76 -0.55 -5.80
N LEU A 26 -5.55 -1.49 -4.88
CA LEU A 26 -6.26 -2.74 -4.93
C LEU A 26 -7.75 -2.51 -4.73
N VAL A 27 -8.12 -1.67 -3.78
CA VAL A 27 -9.52 -1.38 -3.52
C VAL A 27 -10.15 -0.72 -4.73
N LYS A 28 -9.45 0.20 -5.34
CA LYS A 28 -9.97 0.86 -6.52
C LYS A 28 -10.20 -0.14 -7.65
N ALA A 29 -9.26 -1.04 -7.83
CA ALA A 29 -9.38 -2.05 -8.87
C ALA A 29 -10.59 -2.94 -8.63
N LEU A 30 -10.84 -3.28 -7.37
CA LEU A 30 -11.97 -4.10 -7.03
C LEU A 30 -13.28 -3.38 -7.32
N ILE A 31 -13.36 -2.12 -6.92
CA ILE A 31 -14.55 -1.33 -7.16
C ILE A 31 -14.79 -1.20 -8.66
N ASP A 32 -13.74 -0.96 -9.39
CA ASP A 32 -13.86 -0.81 -10.83
C ASP A 32 -14.38 -2.10 -11.46
N LEU A 33 -13.88 -3.22 -11.00
CA LEU A 33 -14.30 -4.49 -11.53
C LEU A 33 -15.77 -4.74 -11.22
N ILE A 34 -16.18 -4.43 -10.00
CA ILE A 34 -17.58 -4.62 -9.59
C ILE A 34 -18.48 -3.77 -10.47
N ILE A 35 -18.10 -2.53 -10.69
CA ILE A 35 -18.90 -1.65 -11.52
C ILE A 35 -19.03 -2.20 -12.93
N ARG A 36 -17.94 -2.73 -13.47
CA ARG A 36 -17.98 -3.29 -14.79
C ARG A 36 -18.90 -4.47 -14.87
N LEU A 37 -18.84 -5.35 -13.88
CA LEU A 37 -19.68 -6.52 -13.87
C LEU A 37 -21.14 -6.14 -13.72
N THR A 38 -21.40 -5.12 -12.91
CA THR A 38 -22.77 -4.70 -12.69
C THR A 38 -23.32 -3.98 -13.93
N LYS A 39 -22.44 -3.27 -14.57
CA LYS A 39 -22.90 -2.58 -15.74
C LYS A 39 -23.10 -3.56 -16.86
#